data_2fd69073c664f5ba41a0be3b47e10af4
#
_entry.id   2fd69073c664f5ba41a0be3b47e10af4
#
_cell.length_a   1.000
_cell.length_b   1.000
_cell.length_c   1.000
_cell.angle_alpha   90.00
_cell.angle_beta   90.00
_cell.angle_gamma   90.00
#
_symmetry.space_group_name_H-M   'P 1'
#
loop_
_entity.id
_entity.type
_entity.pdbx_description
1 polymer ?
#
loop_
_entity_poly.entity_id
_entity_poly.type
_entity_poly.pdbx_seq_one_letter_code
_entity_poly.pdbx_strand_id
1 'polypeptide(L)'
;CGSRTGPSVDREIDTGRITGSIVGASHKVGHRLRAGGLPEPQEIRHVPVVIVGAGIAGLSAGWKLAKSGFRDFEILELESDAGGNSRWGSNDVSAYPWGAHYLPVPSLESTAVRELLEEMGMVYDMDPDGEPIYDPRHLCHVPQERLFIDGRWQEGISARELLGPASPPGDRAMLAEFEQQMKRYQDYRDARGRRAFALPMALSSDDPDLVALDRISMQEYFDRAGWTSDRLRWYVDYCCRDDYGCSLETTSAWAAWHYFCSRGEGVEYLTWPEGNGRIVRHMVERLDGHLHSGMLVYRIRVTADPATPDISAGGVDVDVFDTRTNSSVRFRAREVIYALPRFTATYVLEGYEPPGIDTFTYAPWMVANLTVDRLPEGAAWDNVIYDSLSLGYVVATHQNLRVAPGPSVLTYYLPLAVPNPEIARHWMLERSWKDWVSIILGDLAPAHVGLESLVSQIDVMLWGHAMIRPVPGFLWGEPRRRAADAFGPVRFAHSDMSGLSLFEEAQYRGVRAAEDLMRHRGHAHRSSLGPAKGV
;
A
#
# COMPACT_ATOMS: atom_id res chain seq x y z
N CYS A 1 -21.12 -2.01 23.07
CA CYS A 1 -19.66 -2.10 23.31
C CYS A 1 -19.31 -3.52 23.68
N GLY A 2 -19.17 -4.41 22.71
CA GLY A 2 -18.59 -5.73 22.89
C GLY A 2 -17.13 -5.67 22.49
N SER A 3 -16.22 -5.87 23.44
CA SER A 3 -14.80 -6.07 23.14
C SER A 3 -14.68 -7.28 22.22
N ARG A 4 -14.28 -7.06 20.96
CA ARG A 4 -13.90 -8.17 20.08
C ARG A 4 -12.65 -8.82 20.70
N THR A 5 -12.86 -9.90 21.44
CA THR A 5 -11.79 -10.81 21.83
C THR A 5 -11.30 -11.48 20.55
N GLY A 6 -9.99 -11.59 20.38
CA GLY A 6 -9.39 -12.22 19.21
C GLY A 6 -10.00 -13.62 18.93
N PRO A 7 -9.85 -14.14 17.69
CA PRO A 7 -10.51 -15.36 17.26
C PRO A 7 -10.22 -16.52 18.22
N SER A 8 -11.26 -17.19 18.68
CA SER A 8 -11.11 -18.42 19.47
C SER A 8 -10.58 -19.53 18.58
N VAL A 9 -9.46 -20.13 18.97
CA VAL A 9 -8.76 -21.22 18.25
C VAL A 9 -9.41 -22.60 18.54
N ASP A 10 -10.72 -22.65 18.82
CA ASP A 10 -11.36 -23.84 19.40
C ASP A 10 -11.83 -24.94 18.42
N ARG A 11 -11.42 -24.88 17.15
CA ARG A 11 -11.61 -26.00 16.23
C ARG A 11 -10.27 -26.63 15.86
N GLU A 12 -10.04 -27.86 16.30
CA GLU A 12 -8.96 -28.68 15.77
C GLU A 12 -9.26 -29.00 14.29
N ILE A 13 -8.66 -28.21 13.38
CA ILE A 13 -8.73 -28.45 11.95
C ILE A 13 -7.65 -29.48 11.62
N ASP A 14 -8.00 -30.59 10.97
CA ASP A 14 -7.03 -31.57 10.48
C ASP A 14 -6.20 -30.93 9.37
N THR A 15 -5.04 -30.38 9.73
CA THR A 15 -4.08 -29.78 8.80
C THR A 15 -3.09 -30.80 8.22
N GLY A 16 -3.29 -32.10 8.46
CA GLY A 16 -2.27 -33.14 8.21
C GLY A 16 -1.79 -33.26 6.78
N ARG A 17 -2.54 -32.75 5.80
CA ARG A 17 -2.15 -32.75 4.38
C ARG A 17 -1.87 -31.35 3.80
N ILE A 18 -2.15 -30.28 4.54
CA ILE A 18 -1.88 -28.92 4.08
C ILE A 18 -0.41 -28.61 4.33
N THR A 19 0.30 -28.20 3.28
CA THR A 19 1.71 -27.80 3.34
C THR A 19 1.84 -26.28 3.34
N GLY A 20 3.04 -25.76 3.60
CA GLY A 20 3.35 -24.33 3.54
C GLY A 20 4.20 -23.83 4.70
N SER A 21 4.37 -22.52 4.76
CA SER A 21 5.24 -21.88 5.74
C SER A 21 4.95 -20.40 5.91
N ILE A 22 5.58 -19.75 6.91
CA ILE A 22 5.70 -18.31 6.99
C ILE A 22 6.90 -17.90 6.11
N VAL A 23 6.65 -17.21 4.99
CA VAL A 23 7.64 -16.97 3.93
C VAL A 23 8.33 -15.60 3.99
N GLY A 24 7.91 -14.70 4.83
CA GLY A 24 8.53 -13.36 4.94
C GLY A 24 7.74 -12.46 5.89
N ALA A 25 8.04 -11.15 6.00
CA ALA A 25 9.19 -10.47 5.40
C ALA A 25 10.49 -10.74 6.18
N SER A 26 11.65 -10.22 5.70
CA SER A 26 12.98 -10.44 6.33
C SER A 26 13.17 -9.65 7.64
N HIS A 27 12.15 -9.65 8.51
CA HIS A 27 12.15 -8.85 9.74
C HIS A 27 13.34 -9.16 10.67
N LYS A 28 13.83 -10.42 10.72
CA LYS A 28 14.99 -10.81 11.53
C LYS A 28 16.26 -10.08 11.09
N VAL A 29 16.44 -9.87 9.77
CA VAL A 29 17.55 -9.09 9.22
C VAL A 29 17.34 -7.60 9.47
N GLY A 30 16.15 -7.08 9.20
CA GLY A 30 15.80 -5.68 9.44
C GLY A 30 15.95 -5.28 10.92
N HIS A 31 15.62 -6.15 11.86
CA HIS A 31 15.78 -5.89 13.29
C HIS A 31 17.25 -5.79 13.75
N ARG A 32 18.23 -6.19 12.93
CA ARG A 32 19.66 -5.93 13.21
C ARG A 32 19.98 -4.44 13.28
N LEU A 33 19.18 -3.58 12.67
CA LEU A 33 19.31 -2.12 12.82
C LEU A 33 19.22 -1.66 14.26
N ARG A 34 18.40 -2.33 15.09
CA ARG A 34 18.26 -2.07 16.52
C ARG A 34 19.30 -2.81 17.37
N ALA A 35 19.64 -4.01 16.96
CA ALA A 35 20.56 -4.87 17.70
C ALA A 35 22.03 -4.42 17.55
N GLY A 36 22.36 -3.73 16.45
CA GLY A 36 23.74 -3.34 16.12
C GLY A 36 24.61 -4.54 15.72
N GLY A 37 25.93 -4.37 15.80
CA GLY A 37 26.91 -5.46 15.54
C GLY A 37 27.09 -5.78 14.06
N LEU A 38 26.76 -4.86 13.17
CA LEU A 38 27.05 -4.99 11.73
C LEU A 38 28.53 -4.65 11.47
N PRO A 39 29.24 -5.39 10.59
CA PRO A 39 30.65 -5.17 10.34
C PRO A 39 30.90 -3.81 9.67
N GLU A 40 32.03 -3.18 10.00
CA GLU A 40 32.46 -1.95 9.31
C GLU A 40 32.76 -2.24 7.83
N PRO A 41 32.49 -1.28 6.92
CA PRO A 41 32.74 -1.43 5.51
C PRO A 41 34.22 -1.61 5.19
N GLN A 42 34.53 -2.60 4.35
CA GLN A 42 35.91 -2.88 3.90
C GLN A 42 36.18 -2.37 2.49
N GLU A 43 35.15 -2.04 1.73
CA GLU A 43 35.21 -1.53 0.36
C GLU A 43 34.45 -0.21 0.28
N ILE A 44 34.93 0.70 -0.57
CA ILE A 44 34.25 1.97 -0.88
C ILE A 44 33.93 2.00 -2.37
N ARG A 45 32.64 2.20 -2.70
CA ARG A 45 32.15 2.43 -4.05
C ARG A 45 31.68 3.87 -4.19
N HIS A 46 32.06 4.51 -5.29
CA HIS A 46 31.63 5.88 -5.58
C HIS A 46 30.48 5.88 -6.58
N VAL A 47 29.38 6.53 -6.21
CA VAL A 47 28.21 6.69 -7.07
C VAL A 47 27.57 8.06 -6.82
N PRO A 48 27.14 8.78 -7.88
CA PRO A 48 26.53 10.10 -7.67
C PRO A 48 25.27 10.10 -6.82
N VAL A 49 24.40 9.09 -6.98
CA VAL A 49 23.11 8.99 -6.28
C VAL A 49 22.87 7.57 -5.79
N VAL A 50 22.45 7.44 -4.54
CA VAL A 50 21.93 6.18 -3.97
C VAL A 50 20.45 6.34 -3.67
N ILE A 51 19.64 5.39 -4.14
CA ILE A 51 18.24 5.23 -3.75
C ILE A 51 18.17 4.09 -2.73
N VAL A 52 17.61 4.36 -1.57
CA VAL A 52 17.52 3.39 -0.47
C VAL A 52 16.09 2.87 -0.35
N GLY A 53 15.91 1.58 -0.68
CA GLY A 53 14.63 0.90 -0.77
C GLY A 53 14.09 0.82 -2.19
N ALA A 54 13.66 -0.38 -2.60
CA ALA A 54 13.05 -0.66 -3.91
C ALA A 54 11.55 -1.00 -3.79
N GLY A 55 10.84 -0.35 -2.87
CA GLY A 55 9.38 -0.24 -2.89
C GLY A 55 8.93 0.68 -4.03
N ILE A 56 7.62 0.88 -4.18
CA ILE A 56 7.06 1.71 -5.28
C ILE A 56 7.71 3.09 -5.34
N ALA A 57 7.95 3.74 -4.20
CA ALA A 57 8.56 5.07 -4.19
C ALA A 57 10.00 5.06 -4.74
N GLY A 58 10.84 4.12 -4.31
CA GLY A 58 12.23 4.00 -4.78
C GLY A 58 12.31 3.58 -6.25
N LEU A 59 11.50 2.60 -6.67
CA LEU A 59 11.41 2.18 -8.07
C LEU A 59 10.92 3.33 -8.97
N SER A 60 9.93 4.12 -8.52
CA SER A 60 9.43 5.28 -9.26
C SER A 60 10.46 6.41 -9.35
N ALA A 61 11.27 6.60 -8.31
CA ALA A 61 12.39 7.54 -8.36
C ALA A 61 13.43 7.10 -9.40
N GLY A 62 13.84 5.83 -9.37
CA GLY A 62 14.77 5.25 -10.35
C GLY A 62 14.21 5.31 -11.79
N TRP A 63 12.93 4.91 -11.98
CA TRP A 63 12.25 5.02 -13.26
C TRP A 63 12.27 6.44 -13.81
N LYS A 64 11.95 7.44 -12.97
CA LYS A 64 11.96 8.84 -13.39
C LYS A 64 13.33 9.34 -13.75
N LEU A 65 14.38 9.00 -12.97
CA LEU A 65 15.75 9.34 -13.28
C LEU A 65 16.18 8.71 -14.63
N ALA A 66 15.97 7.41 -14.79
CA ALA A 66 16.33 6.67 -16.00
C ALA A 66 15.60 7.20 -17.24
N LYS A 67 14.30 7.46 -17.14
CA LYS A 67 13.47 8.03 -18.20
C LYS A 67 13.93 9.43 -18.62
N SER A 68 14.48 10.20 -17.69
CA SER A 68 15.04 11.53 -17.94
C SER A 68 16.50 11.50 -18.41
N GLY A 69 17.09 10.34 -18.67
CA GLY A 69 18.47 10.19 -19.14
C GLY A 69 19.53 10.29 -18.03
N PHE A 70 19.13 10.38 -16.76
CA PHE A 70 20.06 10.31 -15.64
C PHE A 70 20.34 8.84 -15.31
N ARG A 71 21.59 8.37 -15.46
CA ARG A 71 21.94 6.95 -15.35
C ARG A 71 22.90 6.63 -14.19
N ASP A 72 23.46 7.63 -13.54
CA ASP A 72 24.50 7.45 -12.52
C ASP A 72 23.86 7.33 -11.12
N PHE A 73 23.14 6.23 -10.88
CA PHE A 73 22.54 5.92 -9.57
C PHE A 73 22.51 4.42 -9.30
N GLU A 74 22.39 4.04 -8.02
CA GLU A 74 22.20 2.67 -7.56
C GLU A 74 20.99 2.59 -6.63
N ILE A 75 20.23 1.48 -6.68
CA ILE A 75 19.08 1.21 -5.83
C ILE A 75 19.44 0.04 -4.92
N LEU A 76 19.28 0.22 -3.62
CA LEU A 76 19.63 -0.76 -2.60
C LEU A 76 18.36 -1.29 -1.93
N GLU A 77 18.13 -2.61 -2.00
CA GLU A 77 16.97 -3.29 -1.44
C GLU A 77 17.39 -4.39 -0.47
N LEU A 78 16.75 -4.45 0.70
CA LEU A 78 17.01 -5.49 1.70
C LEU A 78 16.53 -6.87 1.26
N GLU A 79 15.32 -6.93 0.68
CA GLU A 79 14.69 -8.19 0.29
C GLU A 79 15.36 -8.78 -0.96
N SER A 80 15.10 -10.07 -1.23
CA SER A 80 15.53 -10.71 -2.48
C SER A 80 14.87 -10.11 -3.71
N ASP A 81 13.63 -9.63 -3.52
CA ASP A 81 12.78 -9.13 -4.58
C ASP A 81 12.30 -7.71 -4.26
N ALA A 82 12.34 -6.84 -5.27
CA ALA A 82 11.82 -5.49 -5.17
C ALA A 82 10.29 -5.44 -5.10
N GLY A 83 9.75 -4.29 -4.74
CA GLY A 83 8.32 -3.99 -4.81
C GLY A 83 7.69 -3.57 -3.48
N GLY A 84 8.35 -3.80 -2.33
CA GLY A 84 7.77 -3.49 -1.02
C GLY A 84 6.40 -4.17 -0.84
N ASN A 85 5.34 -3.40 -0.54
CA ASN A 85 3.97 -3.95 -0.41
C ASN A 85 3.36 -4.43 -1.76
N SER A 86 3.98 -4.13 -2.88
CA SER A 86 3.59 -4.63 -4.21
C SER A 86 4.40 -5.86 -4.65
N ARG A 87 5.06 -6.54 -3.72
CA ARG A 87 5.74 -7.82 -4.00
C ARG A 87 4.74 -8.91 -4.40
N TRP A 88 5.22 -9.85 -5.16
CA TRP A 88 4.45 -10.98 -5.66
C TRP A 88 5.24 -12.28 -5.54
N GLY A 89 4.55 -13.38 -5.68
CA GLY A 89 5.11 -14.72 -5.75
C GLY A 89 4.43 -15.53 -6.85
N SER A 90 4.90 -16.75 -7.04
CA SER A 90 4.28 -17.71 -7.95
C SER A 90 4.53 -19.14 -7.49
N ASN A 91 3.64 -20.02 -7.92
CA ASN A 91 3.79 -21.47 -7.84
C ASN A 91 3.37 -22.12 -9.17
N ASP A 92 3.30 -23.43 -9.22
CA ASP A 92 2.92 -24.17 -10.43
C ASP A 92 1.50 -23.88 -10.93
N VAL A 93 0.65 -23.24 -10.10
CA VAL A 93 -0.75 -22.93 -10.44
C VAL A 93 -0.88 -21.52 -11.00
N SER A 94 -0.29 -20.52 -10.35
CA SER A 94 -0.42 -19.11 -10.74
C SER A 94 0.64 -18.23 -10.07
N ALA A 95 0.83 -17.02 -10.61
CA ALA A 95 1.35 -15.90 -9.85
C ALA A 95 0.26 -15.41 -8.86
N TYR A 96 0.69 -14.71 -7.79
CA TYR A 96 -0.19 -14.15 -6.76
C TYR A 96 0.47 -12.98 -6.03
N PRO A 97 -0.30 -12.02 -5.49
CA PRO A 97 0.25 -10.89 -4.74
C PRO A 97 0.63 -11.30 -3.30
N TRP A 98 1.61 -10.59 -2.74
CA TRP A 98 1.92 -10.62 -1.31
C TRP A 98 1.41 -9.38 -0.54
N GLY A 99 0.72 -8.48 -1.21
CA GLY A 99 0.14 -7.27 -0.65
C GLY A 99 -0.77 -6.61 -1.68
N ALA A 100 -0.41 -5.44 -2.20
CA ALA A 100 -1.24 -4.68 -3.13
C ALA A 100 -1.58 -5.49 -4.39
N HIS A 101 -2.88 -5.71 -4.62
CA HIS A 101 -3.37 -6.66 -5.62
C HIS A 101 -4.14 -6.02 -6.79
N TYR A 102 -4.43 -4.74 -6.72
CA TYR A 102 -5.09 -3.97 -7.78
C TYR A 102 -4.62 -2.52 -7.80
N LEU A 103 -4.94 -1.84 -8.89
CA LEU A 103 -4.81 -0.41 -9.02
C LEU A 103 -6.13 0.12 -9.58
N PRO A 104 -6.86 1.02 -8.88
CA PRO A 104 -7.98 1.71 -9.48
C PRO A 104 -7.53 2.48 -10.71
N VAL A 105 -8.38 2.56 -11.73
CA VAL A 105 -8.11 3.41 -12.89
C VAL A 105 -7.75 4.83 -12.40
N PRO A 106 -6.53 5.33 -12.72
CA PRO A 106 -6.01 6.52 -12.07
C PRO A 106 -6.76 7.78 -12.47
N SER A 107 -7.04 8.64 -11.48
CA SER A 107 -7.63 9.95 -11.67
C SER A 107 -6.76 10.85 -12.57
N LEU A 108 -7.35 11.95 -13.06
CA LEU A 108 -6.66 12.95 -13.90
C LEU A 108 -5.41 13.52 -13.21
N GLU A 109 -5.48 13.69 -11.91
CA GLU A 109 -4.40 14.24 -11.10
C GLU A 109 -3.22 13.27 -10.95
N SER A 110 -3.45 11.95 -11.10
CA SER A 110 -2.42 10.91 -10.99
C SER A 110 -1.58 10.79 -12.27
N THR A 111 -1.04 11.91 -12.75
CA THR A 111 -0.38 12.02 -14.07
C THR A 111 0.81 11.09 -14.24
N ALA A 112 1.60 10.86 -13.18
CA ALA A 112 2.75 9.96 -13.25
C ALA A 112 2.31 8.48 -13.38
N VAL A 113 1.19 8.10 -12.74
CA VAL A 113 0.64 6.74 -12.87
C VAL A 113 0.13 6.53 -14.30
N ARG A 114 -0.60 7.50 -14.82
CA ARG A 114 -1.12 7.46 -16.22
C ARG A 114 0.02 7.34 -17.22
N GLU A 115 1.10 8.12 -17.04
CA GLU A 115 2.29 8.06 -17.90
C GLU A 115 2.97 6.67 -17.83
N LEU A 116 3.04 6.06 -16.65
CA LEU A 116 3.61 4.72 -16.48
C LEU A 116 2.74 3.65 -17.15
N LEU A 117 1.43 3.69 -16.99
CA LEU A 117 0.50 2.73 -17.59
C LEU A 117 0.46 2.85 -19.13
N GLU A 118 0.59 4.08 -19.66
CA GLU A 118 0.76 4.31 -21.09
C GLU A 118 2.07 3.70 -21.61
N GLU A 119 3.20 3.89 -20.89
CA GLU A 119 4.49 3.26 -21.20
C GLU A 119 4.42 1.73 -21.17
N MET A 120 3.58 1.17 -20.29
CA MET A 120 3.33 -0.27 -20.21
C MET A 120 2.45 -0.81 -21.35
N GLY A 121 1.91 0.07 -22.20
CA GLY A 121 1.01 -0.30 -23.28
C GLY A 121 -0.38 -0.74 -22.80
N MET A 122 -0.82 -0.26 -21.65
CA MET A 122 -2.12 -0.60 -21.06
C MET A 122 -3.24 0.32 -21.53
N VAL A 123 -2.91 1.45 -22.17
CA VAL A 123 -3.87 2.36 -22.80
C VAL A 123 -4.12 1.85 -24.22
N TYR A 124 -5.38 1.54 -24.51
CA TYR A 124 -5.83 1.04 -25.81
C TYR A 124 -6.13 2.18 -26.77
N ASP A 125 -6.80 3.23 -26.28
CA ASP A 125 -7.24 4.40 -27.07
C ASP A 125 -7.43 5.60 -26.13
N MET A 126 -7.78 6.74 -26.71
CA MET A 126 -8.21 7.94 -25.98
C MET A 126 -9.66 8.25 -26.35
N ASP A 127 -10.46 8.63 -25.37
CA ASP A 127 -11.81 9.10 -25.63
C ASP A 127 -11.81 10.52 -26.27
N PRO A 128 -12.98 11.06 -26.71
CA PRO A 128 -13.07 12.39 -27.30
C PRO A 128 -12.59 13.53 -26.37
N ASP A 129 -12.62 13.33 -25.06
CA ASP A 129 -12.18 14.29 -24.05
C ASP A 129 -10.68 14.16 -23.74
N GLY A 130 -10.01 13.17 -24.35
CA GLY A 130 -8.59 12.87 -24.18
C GLY A 130 -8.27 12.03 -22.93
N GLU A 131 -9.29 11.33 -22.41
CA GLU A 131 -9.10 10.38 -21.31
C GLU A 131 -8.66 9.00 -21.83
N PRO A 132 -7.75 8.31 -21.15
CA PRO A 132 -7.28 7.01 -21.57
C PRO A 132 -8.37 5.95 -21.44
N ILE A 133 -8.59 5.20 -22.51
CA ILE A 133 -9.37 3.97 -22.54
C ILE A 133 -8.39 2.81 -22.31
N TYR A 134 -8.54 2.11 -21.20
CA TYR A 134 -7.65 0.99 -20.85
C TYR A 134 -8.05 -0.29 -21.59
N ASP A 135 -7.05 -1.10 -21.91
CA ASP A 135 -7.27 -2.41 -22.55
C ASP A 135 -8.08 -3.32 -21.62
N PRO A 136 -9.24 -3.84 -22.05
CA PRO A 136 -10.10 -4.71 -21.25
C PRO A 136 -9.37 -5.94 -20.65
N ARG A 137 -8.27 -6.38 -21.25
CA ARG A 137 -7.47 -7.49 -20.73
C ARG A 137 -6.77 -7.17 -19.39
N HIS A 138 -6.66 -5.90 -19.04
CA HIS A 138 -6.09 -5.42 -17.78
C HIS A 138 -7.14 -4.99 -16.77
N LEU A 139 -8.39 -4.79 -17.21
CA LEU A 139 -9.50 -4.45 -16.33
C LEU A 139 -10.07 -5.71 -15.65
N CYS A 140 -10.53 -5.56 -14.42
CA CYS A 140 -11.13 -6.65 -13.67
C CYS A 140 -12.40 -7.16 -14.37
N HIS A 141 -12.43 -8.42 -14.71
CA HIS A 141 -13.58 -9.05 -15.36
C HIS A 141 -14.72 -9.32 -14.36
N VAL A 142 -15.96 -9.42 -14.87
CA VAL A 142 -17.10 -9.86 -14.05
C VAL A 142 -17.05 -11.38 -13.82
N PRO A 143 -17.54 -11.88 -12.67
CA PRO A 143 -18.02 -11.13 -11.50
C PRO A 143 -16.86 -10.52 -10.70
N GLN A 144 -16.97 -9.22 -10.41
CA GLN A 144 -15.89 -8.49 -9.71
C GLN A 144 -15.89 -8.76 -8.22
N GLU A 145 -17.04 -8.61 -7.60
CA GLU A 145 -17.17 -8.64 -6.15
C GLU A 145 -18.39 -9.42 -5.71
N ARG A 146 -18.31 -10.10 -4.57
CA ARG A 146 -19.46 -10.70 -3.90
C ARG A 146 -19.31 -10.65 -2.38
N LEU A 147 -20.44 -10.61 -1.69
CA LEU A 147 -20.51 -10.56 -0.24
C LEU A 147 -21.29 -11.75 0.31
N PHE A 148 -20.70 -12.45 1.29
CA PHE A 148 -21.42 -13.43 2.10
C PHE A 148 -22.07 -12.74 3.30
N ILE A 149 -23.39 -12.70 3.30
CA ILE A 149 -24.21 -12.08 4.36
C ILE A 149 -25.52 -12.86 4.54
N ASP A 150 -26.00 -12.93 5.76
CA ASP A 150 -27.25 -13.64 6.10
C ASP A 150 -27.27 -15.11 5.59
N GLY A 151 -26.10 -15.78 5.62
CA GLY A 151 -25.94 -17.18 5.23
C GLY A 151 -25.93 -17.45 3.72
N ARG A 152 -25.80 -16.44 2.88
CA ARG A 152 -25.77 -16.56 1.41
C ARG A 152 -24.82 -15.57 0.76
N TRP A 153 -24.37 -15.92 -0.44
CA TRP A 153 -23.64 -15.01 -1.30
C TRP A 153 -24.59 -14.09 -2.07
N GLN A 154 -24.25 -12.82 -2.17
CA GLN A 154 -24.86 -11.83 -3.05
C GLN A 154 -23.78 -11.13 -3.88
N GLU A 155 -24.12 -10.66 -5.07
CA GLU A 155 -23.23 -9.86 -5.92
C GLU A 155 -23.06 -8.45 -5.34
N GLY A 156 -21.83 -7.92 -5.40
CA GLY A 156 -21.45 -6.60 -4.94
C GLY A 156 -21.27 -6.46 -3.43
N ILE A 157 -20.54 -5.43 -3.05
CA ILE A 157 -20.24 -5.07 -1.65
C ILE A 157 -20.60 -3.62 -1.31
N SER A 158 -21.19 -2.86 -2.25
CA SER A 158 -21.50 -1.46 -2.04
C SER A 158 -22.56 -1.25 -0.93
N ALA A 159 -22.54 -0.08 -0.30
CA ALA A 159 -23.54 0.28 0.69
C ALA A 159 -24.98 0.16 0.14
N ARG A 160 -25.17 0.42 -1.15
CA ARG A 160 -26.47 0.34 -1.83
C ARG A 160 -26.98 -1.10 -1.95
N GLU A 161 -26.09 -2.05 -2.16
CA GLU A 161 -26.39 -3.49 -2.20
C GLU A 161 -26.65 -4.04 -0.80
N LEU A 162 -25.88 -3.60 0.19
CA LEU A 162 -26.07 -3.92 1.60
C LEU A 162 -27.40 -3.40 2.17
N LEU A 163 -27.78 -2.19 1.78
CA LEU A 163 -28.94 -1.45 2.25
C LEU A 163 -30.05 -1.42 1.19
N GLY A 164 -30.30 -2.54 0.54
CA GLY A 164 -31.31 -2.70 -0.50
C GLY A 164 -32.75 -2.40 -0.05
N PRO A 165 -33.74 -2.55 -0.96
CA PRO A 165 -35.13 -2.18 -0.69
C PRO A 165 -35.77 -2.82 0.54
N ALA A 166 -35.27 -3.99 0.96
CA ALA A 166 -35.76 -4.72 2.16
C ALA A 166 -35.20 -4.18 3.48
N SER A 167 -34.22 -3.27 3.45
CA SER A 167 -33.65 -2.69 4.67
C SER A 167 -34.62 -1.71 5.35
N PRO A 168 -34.47 -1.49 6.67
CA PRO A 168 -35.30 -0.54 7.40
C PRO A 168 -35.30 0.85 6.75
N PRO A 169 -36.44 1.57 6.77
CA PRO A 169 -36.52 2.92 6.18
C PRO A 169 -35.48 3.90 6.75
N GLY A 170 -35.17 3.79 8.07
CA GLY A 170 -34.14 4.61 8.72
C GLY A 170 -32.75 4.39 8.14
N ASP A 171 -32.36 3.13 7.91
CA ASP A 171 -31.07 2.79 7.31
C ASP A 171 -30.92 3.33 5.88
N ARG A 172 -32.01 3.24 5.10
CA ARG A 172 -32.02 3.80 3.74
C ARG A 172 -31.92 5.34 3.71
N ALA A 173 -32.54 6.00 4.71
CA ALA A 173 -32.41 7.46 4.86
C ALA A 173 -30.96 7.86 5.18
N MET A 174 -30.30 7.15 6.10
CA MET A 174 -28.90 7.39 6.44
C MET A 174 -27.97 7.15 5.24
N LEU A 175 -28.23 6.10 4.45
CA LEU A 175 -27.49 5.88 3.19
C LEU A 175 -27.64 7.05 2.22
N ALA A 176 -28.88 7.54 2.03
CA ALA A 176 -29.13 8.67 1.14
C ALA A 176 -28.41 9.95 1.61
N GLU A 177 -28.34 10.20 2.92
CA GLU A 177 -27.59 11.31 3.49
C GLU A 177 -26.07 11.14 3.28
N PHE A 178 -25.54 9.93 3.47
CA PHE A 178 -24.15 9.59 3.20
C PHE A 178 -23.79 9.83 1.73
N GLU A 179 -24.59 9.31 0.81
CA GLU A 179 -24.40 9.52 -0.65
C GLU A 179 -24.52 11.00 -1.04
N GLN A 180 -25.44 11.74 -0.43
CA GLN A 180 -25.56 13.18 -0.64
C GLN A 180 -24.31 13.94 -0.17
N GLN A 181 -23.77 13.56 0.98
CA GLN A 181 -22.54 14.17 1.50
C GLN A 181 -21.34 13.82 0.62
N MET A 182 -21.24 12.56 0.18
CA MET A 182 -20.22 12.11 -0.77
C MET A 182 -20.27 12.95 -2.07
N LYS A 183 -21.46 13.13 -2.64
CA LYS A 183 -21.65 13.94 -3.84
C LYS A 183 -21.23 15.39 -3.64
N ARG A 184 -21.55 16.00 -2.49
CA ARG A 184 -21.09 17.37 -2.19
C ARG A 184 -19.57 17.48 -2.21
N TYR A 185 -18.86 16.50 -1.66
CA TYR A 185 -17.40 16.49 -1.65
C TYR A 185 -16.79 16.22 -3.03
N GLN A 186 -17.41 15.36 -3.84
CA GLN A 186 -16.97 15.09 -5.21
C GLN A 186 -17.11 16.33 -6.10
N ASP A 187 -18.20 17.08 -5.93
CA ASP A 187 -18.49 18.29 -6.71
C ASP A 187 -17.74 19.53 -6.19
N TYR A 188 -17.18 19.46 -4.98
CA TYR A 188 -16.50 20.60 -4.38
C TYR A 188 -15.26 21.02 -5.19
N ARG A 189 -15.13 22.36 -5.36
CA ARG A 189 -13.90 22.99 -5.85
C ARG A 189 -13.62 24.25 -5.02
N ASP A 190 -12.38 24.41 -4.59
CA ASP A 190 -11.97 25.63 -3.91
C ASP A 190 -11.73 26.80 -4.89
N ALA A 191 -11.38 27.96 -4.36
CA ALA A 191 -11.12 29.17 -5.19
C ALA A 191 -9.97 29.00 -6.20
N ARG A 192 -9.12 27.97 -6.00
CA ARG A 192 -8.03 27.60 -6.93
C ARG A 192 -8.41 26.46 -7.87
N GLY A 193 -9.68 26.04 -7.86
CA GLY A 193 -10.19 24.94 -8.67
C GLY A 193 -9.82 23.53 -8.13
N ARG A 194 -9.20 23.41 -6.95
CA ARG A 194 -8.78 22.11 -6.39
C ARG A 194 -10.00 21.36 -5.84
N ARG A 195 -10.00 20.03 -6.05
CA ARG A 195 -10.98 19.11 -5.46
C ARG A 195 -10.87 19.08 -3.93
N ALA A 196 -11.96 18.73 -3.26
CA ALA A 196 -11.93 18.47 -1.81
C ALA A 196 -10.87 17.38 -1.48
N PHE A 197 -10.93 16.29 -2.21
CA PHE A 197 -10.05 15.12 -2.07
C PHE A 197 -9.51 14.77 -3.44
N ALA A 198 -8.20 14.80 -3.60
CA ALA A 198 -7.49 14.42 -4.80
C ALA A 198 -6.47 13.33 -4.52
N LEU A 199 -6.11 12.59 -5.54
CA LEU A 199 -5.05 11.59 -5.48
C LEU A 199 -4.03 11.90 -6.60
N PRO A 200 -2.82 12.35 -6.27
CA PRO A 200 -2.20 12.42 -4.93
C PRO A 200 -2.81 13.46 -3.98
N MET A 201 -2.79 13.15 -2.67
CA MET A 201 -3.29 14.01 -1.59
C MET A 201 -2.75 15.45 -1.65
N ALA A 202 -1.53 15.63 -2.10
CA ALA A 202 -0.87 16.94 -2.21
C ALA A 202 -1.63 17.93 -3.12
N LEU A 203 -2.54 17.44 -3.95
CA LEU A 203 -3.37 18.23 -4.87
C LEU A 203 -4.77 18.50 -4.31
N SER A 204 -5.11 17.97 -3.13
CA SER A 204 -6.37 18.24 -2.44
C SER A 204 -6.45 19.71 -1.97
N SER A 205 -7.67 20.18 -1.77
CA SER A 205 -7.92 21.48 -1.16
C SER A 205 -7.47 21.52 0.29
N ASP A 206 -6.84 22.63 0.69
CA ASP A 206 -6.47 22.95 2.06
C ASP A 206 -7.50 23.88 2.75
N ASP A 207 -8.74 23.85 2.28
CA ASP A 207 -9.85 24.58 2.90
C ASP A 207 -9.96 24.18 4.38
N PRO A 208 -10.05 25.18 5.31
CA PRO A 208 -10.07 24.89 6.74
C PRO A 208 -11.20 23.95 7.19
N ASP A 209 -12.37 23.97 6.54
CA ASP A 209 -13.49 23.11 6.89
C ASP A 209 -13.21 21.65 6.48
N LEU A 210 -12.55 21.45 5.34
CA LEU A 210 -12.09 20.12 4.92
C LEU A 210 -10.96 19.62 5.81
N VAL A 211 -9.98 20.45 6.09
CA VAL A 211 -8.85 20.12 6.99
C VAL A 211 -9.34 19.77 8.40
N ALA A 212 -10.43 20.41 8.88
CA ALA A 212 -11.01 20.10 10.19
C ALA A 212 -11.53 18.65 10.31
N LEU A 213 -11.88 18.01 9.20
CA LEU A 213 -12.28 16.58 9.18
C LEU A 213 -11.14 15.66 9.65
N ASP A 214 -9.89 16.08 9.49
CA ASP A 214 -8.74 15.29 9.97
C ASP A 214 -8.63 15.26 11.51
N ARG A 215 -9.32 16.15 12.22
CA ARG A 215 -9.23 16.25 13.69
C ARG A 215 -10.10 15.23 14.43
N ILE A 216 -11.00 14.57 13.73
CA ILE A 216 -11.95 13.60 14.29
C ILE A 216 -11.84 12.27 13.57
N SER A 217 -12.23 11.19 14.26
CA SER A 217 -12.36 9.88 13.60
C SER A 217 -13.63 9.81 12.75
N MET A 218 -13.69 8.84 11.83
CA MET A 218 -14.91 8.60 11.07
C MET A 218 -16.04 8.10 11.96
N GLN A 219 -15.72 7.38 13.05
CA GLN A 219 -16.71 7.05 14.10
C GLN A 219 -17.32 8.30 14.70
N GLU A 220 -16.51 9.27 15.12
CA GLU A 220 -17.01 10.53 15.68
C GLU A 220 -17.82 11.33 14.65
N TYR A 221 -17.45 11.24 13.36
CA TYR A 221 -18.24 11.84 12.29
C TYR A 221 -19.64 11.20 12.20
N PHE A 222 -19.75 9.87 12.26
CA PHE A 222 -21.02 9.13 12.30
C PHE A 222 -21.89 9.56 13.49
N ASP A 223 -21.29 9.65 14.66
CA ASP A 223 -21.98 10.04 15.88
C ASP A 223 -22.55 11.45 15.78
N ARG A 224 -21.79 12.39 15.23
CA ARG A 224 -22.23 13.79 15.00
C ARG A 224 -23.31 13.88 13.92
N ALA A 225 -23.28 13.05 12.91
CA ALA A 225 -24.30 12.97 11.86
C ALA A 225 -25.57 12.22 12.32
N GLY A 226 -25.52 11.51 13.46
CA GLY A 226 -26.61 10.67 13.93
C GLY A 226 -26.80 9.38 13.11
N TRP A 227 -25.77 8.92 12.42
CA TRP A 227 -25.81 7.71 11.60
C TRP A 227 -25.59 6.47 12.46
N THR A 228 -26.65 5.71 12.68
CA THR A 228 -26.69 4.55 13.59
C THR A 228 -26.88 3.21 12.87
N SER A 229 -26.96 3.18 11.54
CA SER A 229 -27.10 1.95 10.76
C SER A 229 -25.86 1.07 10.90
N ASP A 230 -26.02 -0.14 11.44
CA ASP A 230 -24.93 -1.11 11.61
C ASP A 230 -24.32 -1.53 10.25
N ARG A 231 -25.17 -1.67 9.23
CA ARG A 231 -24.70 -2.06 7.89
C ARG A 231 -23.90 -0.96 7.21
N LEU A 232 -24.34 0.31 7.31
CA LEU A 232 -23.57 1.44 6.78
C LEU A 232 -22.25 1.60 7.53
N ARG A 233 -22.27 1.46 8.86
CA ARG A 233 -21.09 1.48 9.72
C ARG A 233 -20.10 0.39 9.34
N TRP A 234 -20.58 -0.84 9.16
CA TRP A 234 -19.74 -1.97 8.72
C TRP A 234 -19.10 -1.70 7.36
N TYR A 235 -19.86 -1.18 6.40
CA TYR A 235 -19.36 -0.88 5.06
C TYR A 235 -18.21 0.14 5.10
N VAL A 236 -18.39 1.24 5.84
CA VAL A 236 -17.35 2.27 5.93
C VAL A 236 -16.15 1.77 6.75
N ASP A 237 -16.36 0.94 7.78
CA ASP A 237 -15.28 0.27 8.52
C ASP A 237 -14.49 -0.69 7.62
N TYR A 238 -15.18 -1.47 6.78
CA TYR A 238 -14.56 -2.34 5.78
C TYR A 238 -13.64 -1.53 4.85
N CYS A 239 -14.13 -0.43 4.27
CA CYS A 239 -13.35 0.44 3.39
C CYS A 239 -12.13 1.07 4.09
N CYS A 240 -12.27 1.47 5.36
CA CYS A 240 -11.17 1.99 6.16
C CYS A 240 -10.11 0.93 6.45
N ARG A 241 -10.53 -0.31 6.71
CA ARG A 241 -9.60 -1.43 6.93
C ARG A 241 -8.88 -1.83 5.66
N ASP A 242 -9.56 -1.78 4.53
CA ASP A 242 -8.99 -2.11 3.22
C ASP A 242 -7.90 -1.11 2.80
N ASP A 243 -8.24 0.16 2.68
CA ASP A 243 -7.31 1.19 2.17
C ASP A 243 -6.23 1.62 3.18
N TYR A 244 -6.48 1.47 4.50
CA TYR A 244 -5.61 2.06 5.53
C TYR A 244 -5.18 1.11 6.66
N GLY A 245 -5.74 -0.09 6.73
CA GLY A 245 -5.49 -1.00 7.85
C GLY A 245 -5.99 -0.47 9.19
N CYS A 246 -6.95 0.45 9.19
CA CYS A 246 -7.51 1.13 10.35
C CYS A 246 -9.01 0.88 10.45
N SER A 247 -9.55 0.76 11.68
CA SER A 247 -11.00 0.72 11.88
C SER A 247 -11.62 2.11 11.75
N LEU A 248 -12.93 2.16 11.63
CA LEU A 248 -13.74 3.38 11.65
C LEU A 248 -13.38 4.29 12.84
N GLU A 249 -13.12 3.71 14.03
CA GLU A 249 -12.78 4.45 15.25
C GLU A 249 -11.42 5.12 15.19
N THR A 250 -10.49 4.58 14.41
CA THR A 250 -9.10 5.05 14.34
C THR A 250 -8.74 5.76 13.05
N THR A 251 -9.57 5.68 12.03
CA THR A 251 -9.36 6.40 10.77
C THR A 251 -9.84 7.84 10.88
N SER A 252 -9.01 8.79 10.45
CA SER A 252 -9.42 10.19 10.28
C SER A 252 -10.63 10.29 9.35
N ALA A 253 -11.62 11.13 9.71
CA ALA A 253 -12.78 11.35 8.84
C ALA A 253 -12.37 11.94 7.49
N TRP A 254 -11.28 12.73 7.43
CA TRP A 254 -10.72 13.19 6.17
C TRP A 254 -10.27 12.03 5.28
N ALA A 255 -9.54 11.04 5.85
CA ALA A 255 -9.08 9.88 5.10
C ALA A 255 -10.24 9.01 4.62
N ALA A 256 -11.23 8.77 5.47
CA ALA A 256 -12.41 8.01 5.09
C ALA A 256 -13.17 8.67 3.92
N TRP A 257 -13.39 9.98 3.96
CA TRP A 257 -13.99 10.69 2.83
C TRP A 257 -13.10 10.73 1.59
N HIS A 258 -11.77 10.76 1.77
CA HIS A 258 -10.82 10.66 0.66
C HIS A 258 -11.00 9.33 -0.09
N TYR A 259 -11.21 8.21 0.62
CA TYR A 259 -11.49 6.91 -0.02
C TYR A 259 -12.67 7.01 -0.99
N PHE A 260 -13.80 7.59 -0.56
CA PHE A 260 -15.02 7.66 -1.36
C PHE A 260 -15.03 8.75 -2.44
N CYS A 261 -14.16 9.75 -2.32
CA CYS A 261 -14.28 10.96 -3.15
C CYS A 261 -13.06 11.26 -4.03
N SER A 262 -11.90 10.66 -3.77
CA SER A 262 -10.68 10.95 -4.55
C SER A 262 -10.68 10.27 -5.92
N ARG A 263 -11.34 9.14 -6.03
CA ARG A 263 -11.57 8.41 -7.27
C ARG A 263 -12.94 8.76 -7.84
N GLY A 264 -13.15 8.61 -9.16
CA GLY A 264 -14.44 8.89 -9.81
C GLY A 264 -15.56 7.93 -9.41
N GLU A 265 -16.79 8.20 -9.83
CA GLU A 265 -17.90 7.24 -9.73
C GLU A 265 -17.67 6.08 -10.71
N GLY A 266 -17.99 4.86 -10.29
CA GLY A 266 -17.88 3.66 -11.15
C GLY A 266 -16.45 3.32 -11.55
N VAL A 267 -15.50 3.51 -10.63
CA VAL A 267 -14.09 3.25 -10.88
C VAL A 267 -13.88 1.77 -11.22
N GLU A 268 -13.31 1.51 -12.38
CA GLU A 268 -12.80 0.19 -12.77
C GLU A 268 -11.46 -0.09 -12.10
N TYR A 269 -11.13 -1.36 -11.97
CA TYR A 269 -9.87 -1.81 -11.37
C TYR A 269 -8.98 -2.47 -12.41
N LEU A 270 -7.72 -2.05 -12.45
CA LEU A 270 -6.65 -2.78 -13.14
C LEU A 270 -6.14 -3.87 -12.19
N THR A 271 -6.16 -5.12 -12.65
CA THR A 271 -5.70 -6.25 -11.85
C THR A 271 -5.05 -7.33 -12.71
N TRP A 272 -4.17 -8.09 -12.07
CA TRP A 272 -3.39 -9.18 -12.69
C TRP A 272 -3.20 -10.30 -11.68
N PRO A 273 -2.85 -11.52 -12.10
CA PRO A 273 -2.56 -12.61 -11.17
C PRO A 273 -1.54 -12.24 -10.09
N GLU A 274 -0.47 -11.57 -10.46
CA GLU A 274 0.58 -11.07 -9.56
C GLU A 274 0.22 -9.76 -8.83
N GLY A 275 -0.99 -9.25 -9.02
CA GLY A 275 -1.38 -7.93 -8.51
C GLY A 275 -0.47 -6.82 -9.02
N ASN A 276 -0.18 -5.82 -8.19
CA ASN A 276 0.72 -4.71 -8.55
C ASN A 276 2.17 -5.14 -8.83
N GLY A 277 2.51 -6.42 -8.59
CA GLY A 277 3.75 -7.03 -9.06
C GLY A 277 3.97 -6.90 -10.55
N ARG A 278 2.89 -6.80 -11.35
CA ARG A 278 2.95 -6.49 -12.79
C ARG A 278 3.67 -5.19 -13.08
N ILE A 279 3.34 -4.15 -12.33
CA ILE A 279 3.94 -2.81 -12.45
C ILE A 279 5.38 -2.83 -11.93
N VAL A 280 5.60 -3.51 -10.80
CA VAL A 280 6.95 -3.69 -10.23
C VAL A 280 7.89 -4.32 -11.25
N ARG A 281 7.47 -5.42 -11.87
CA ARG A 281 8.27 -6.12 -12.88
C ARG A 281 8.67 -5.20 -14.03
N HIS A 282 7.72 -4.42 -14.56
CA HIS A 282 8.02 -3.45 -15.62
C HIS A 282 9.06 -2.42 -15.20
N MET A 283 8.94 -1.85 -13.99
CA MET A 283 9.93 -0.89 -13.49
C MET A 283 11.30 -1.53 -13.28
N VAL A 284 11.36 -2.75 -12.71
CA VAL A 284 12.61 -3.48 -12.50
C VAL A 284 13.32 -3.77 -13.83
N GLU A 285 12.59 -4.20 -14.86
CA GLU A 285 13.15 -4.42 -16.21
C GLU A 285 13.78 -3.14 -16.81
N ARG A 286 13.19 -1.96 -16.50
CA ARG A 286 13.75 -0.65 -16.93
C ARG A 286 14.99 -0.22 -16.14
N LEU A 287 15.18 -0.80 -14.97
CA LEU A 287 16.21 -0.47 -13.98
C LEU A 287 17.30 -1.57 -13.90
N ASP A 288 17.34 -2.45 -14.90
CA ASP A 288 18.33 -3.51 -14.94
C ASP A 288 19.76 -2.94 -14.85
N GLY A 289 20.57 -3.57 -14.00
CA GLY A 289 21.93 -3.13 -13.67
C GLY A 289 22.02 -2.05 -12.59
N HIS A 290 20.93 -1.42 -12.17
CA HIS A 290 20.92 -0.41 -11.10
C HIS A 290 20.43 -0.96 -9.76
N LEU A 291 19.74 -2.11 -9.73
CA LEU A 291 19.09 -2.68 -8.55
C LEU A 291 19.98 -3.74 -7.89
N HIS A 292 20.22 -3.56 -6.60
CA HIS A 292 20.97 -4.50 -5.75
C HIS A 292 20.08 -5.02 -4.63
N SER A 293 19.73 -6.30 -4.68
CA SER A 293 18.96 -7.00 -3.64
C SER A 293 19.86 -7.58 -2.55
N GLY A 294 19.28 -7.85 -1.37
CA GLY A 294 20.01 -8.38 -0.21
C GLY A 294 20.85 -7.34 0.51
N MET A 295 20.61 -6.05 0.28
CA MET A 295 21.40 -4.92 0.75
C MET A 295 20.71 -4.20 1.92
N LEU A 296 21.06 -4.52 3.16
CA LEU A 296 20.60 -3.80 4.35
C LEU A 296 21.40 -2.50 4.51
N VAL A 297 20.82 -1.36 4.17
CA VAL A 297 21.38 -0.06 4.52
C VAL A 297 21.22 0.14 6.03
N TYR A 298 22.34 0.31 6.75
CA TYR A 298 22.32 0.37 8.20
C TYR A 298 22.86 1.67 8.80
N ARG A 299 23.54 2.50 7.98
CA ARG A 299 24.05 3.79 8.43
C ARG A 299 24.18 4.73 7.22
N ILE A 300 23.62 5.92 7.37
CA ILE A 300 23.77 7.03 6.42
C ILE A 300 24.33 8.21 7.19
N ARG A 301 25.51 8.68 6.78
CA ARG A 301 26.19 9.82 7.38
C ARG A 301 26.36 10.91 6.35
N VAL A 302 25.85 12.10 6.63
CA VAL A 302 26.13 13.31 5.85
C VAL A 302 27.53 13.78 6.22
N THR A 303 28.42 13.86 5.23
CA THR A 303 29.80 14.32 5.43
C THR A 303 29.89 15.78 5.02
N ALA A 304 30.32 16.66 5.93
CA ALA A 304 30.57 18.05 5.61
C ALA A 304 31.73 18.15 4.58
N ASP A 305 31.59 19.04 3.60
CA ASP A 305 32.75 19.45 2.82
C ASP A 305 33.66 20.31 3.72
N PRO A 306 34.93 19.92 3.94
CA PRO A 306 35.83 20.70 4.77
C PRO A 306 36.03 22.15 4.30
N ALA A 307 35.73 22.43 3.02
CA ALA A 307 35.88 23.74 2.40
C ALA A 307 34.62 24.62 2.56
N THR A 308 33.47 24.04 2.87
CA THR A 308 32.20 24.78 3.03
C THR A 308 31.44 24.30 4.27
N PRO A 309 30.99 25.23 5.17
CA PRO A 309 30.13 24.86 6.30
C PRO A 309 28.72 24.37 5.89
N ASP A 310 28.40 24.45 4.60
CA ASP A 310 27.08 24.06 4.08
C ASP A 310 27.01 22.53 3.93
N ILE A 311 26.18 21.91 4.72
CA ILE A 311 25.92 20.47 4.70
C ILE A 311 25.43 20.00 3.30
N SER A 312 24.76 20.88 2.55
CA SER A 312 24.27 20.55 1.21
C SER A 312 25.40 20.41 0.15
N ALA A 313 26.57 20.96 0.42
CA ALA A 313 27.77 20.85 -0.45
C ALA A 313 28.60 19.59 -0.16
N GLY A 314 28.32 18.88 0.95
CA GLY A 314 29.03 17.64 1.33
C GLY A 314 28.56 16.41 0.57
N GLY A 315 29.23 15.27 0.82
CA GLY A 315 28.81 13.96 0.36
C GLY A 315 27.98 13.20 1.39
N VAL A 316 27.61 11.99 1.03
CA VAL A 316 26.90 11.05 1.92
C VAL A 316 27.62 9.71 1.89
N ASP A 317 28.02 9.21 3.05
CA ASP A 317 28.47 7.83 3.20
C ASP A 317 27.26 6.97 3.55
N VAL A 318 26.99 5.94 2.75
CA VAL A 318 25.91 4.97 2.93
C VAL A 318 26.54 3.60 3.20
N ASP A 319 26.47 3.13 4.43
CA ASP A 319 27.02 1.84 4.84
C ASP A 319 25.93 0.75 4.72
N VAL A 320 26.29 -0.31 4.02
CA VAL A 320 25.39 -1.36 3.57
C VAL A 320 25.94 -2.72 3.94
N PHE A 321 25.11 -3.56 4.53
CA PHE A 321 25.43 -4.95 4.79
C PHE A 321 24.83 -5.84 3.69
N ASP A 322 25.67 -6.52 2.92
CA ASP A 322 25.25 -7.54 1.96
C ASP A 322 24.96 -8.84 2.69
N THR A 323 23.70 -9.23 2.72
CA THR A 323 23.22 -10.44 3.41
C THR A 323 23.69 -11.74 2.75
N ARG A 324 24.13 -11.68 1.48
CA ARG A 324 24.58 -12.84 0.71
C ARG A 324 26.04 -13.17 0.99
N THR A 325 26.86 -12.14 1.21
CA THR A 325 28.30 -12.28 1.47
C THR A 325 28.68 -12.12 2.94
N ASN A 326 27.71 -11.69 3.80
CA ASN A 326 27.94 -11.34 5.20
C ASN A 326 29.04 -10.28 5.41
N SER A 327 29.19 -9.35 4.46
CA SER A 327 30.19 -8.29 4.50
C SER A 327 29.53 -6.91 4.31
N SER A 328 30.24 -5.86 4.69
CA SER A 328 29.76 -4.50 4.49
C SER A 328 30.53 -3.75 3.43
N VAL A 329 29.84 -2.92 2.68
CA VAL A 329 30.38 -2.00 1.67
C VAL A 329 29.87 -0.59 1.95
N ARG A 330 30.70 0.42 1.70
CA ARG A 330 30.31 1.83 1.74
C ARG A 330 30.08 2.36 0.34
N PHE A 331 28.89 2.91 0.10
CA PHE A 331 28.65 3.75 -1.04
C PHE A 331 28.90 5.21 -0.66
N ARG A 332 29.81 5.86 -1.33
CA ARG A 332 30.05 7.30 -1.19
C ARG A 332 29.31 8.03 -2.29
N ALA A 333 28.23 8.69 -1.93
CA ALA A 333 27.34 9.39 -2.82
C ALA A 333 27.41 10.91 -2.64
N ARG A 334 26.89 11.65 -3.61
CA ARG A 334 26.63 13.09 -3.46
C ARG A 334 25.25 13.33 -2.89
N GLU A 335 24.27 12.51 -3.26
CA GLU A 335 22.88 12.64 -2.84
C GLU A 335 22.26 11.27 -2.59
N VAL A 336 21.26 11.24 -1.70
CA VAL A 336 20.50 10.06 -1.37
C VAL A 336 19.01 10.33 -1.55
N ILE A 337 18.29 9.41 -2.19
CA ILE A 337 16.83 9.34 -2.11
C ILE A 337 16.48 8.24 -1.10
N TYR A 338 15.95 8.64 0.06
CA TYR A 338 15.57 7.76 1.14
C TYR A 338 14.11 7.32 0.96
N ALA A 339 13.90 6.12 0.42
CA ALA A 339 12.58 5.58 0.08
C ALA A 339 12.11 4.45 1.02
N LEU A 340 12.60 4.46 2.26
CA LEU A 340 12.16 3.55 3.32
C LEU A 340 11.06 4.18 4.20
N PRO A 341 10.28 3.35 4.93
CA PRO A 341 9.34 3.85 5.93
C PRO A 341 10.00 4.78 6.94
N ARG A 342 9.29 5.83 7.33
CA ARG A 342 9.82 6.93 8.14
C ARG A 342 10.46 6.51 9.46
N PHE A 343 9.90 5.50 10.14
CA PHE A 343 10.44 5.02 11.41
C PHE A 343 11.87 4.46 11.31
N THR A 344 12.28 3.99 10.13
CA THR A 344 13.62 3.44 9.92
C THR A 344 14.70 4.53 9.96
N ALA A 345 14.33 5.79 9.71
CA ALA A 345 15.26 6.91 9.70
C ALA A 345 15.94 7.14 11.05
N THR A 346 15.26 6.82 12.17
CA THR A 346 15.84 6.92 13.53
C THR A 346 17.02 5.97 13.76
N TYR A 347 17.09 4.88 13.00
CA TYR A 347 18.14 3.87 13.12
C TYR A 347 19.25 4.03 12.08
N VAL A 348 18.92 4.63 10.93
CA VAL A 348 19.80 4.63 9.74
C VAL A 348 20.47 5.98 9.51
N LEU A 349 19.77 7.11 9.77
CA LEU A 349 20.30 8.46 9.52
C LEU A 349 21.03 9.00 10.75
N GLU A 350 22.36 9.04 10.68
CA GLU A 350 23.19 9.54 11.79
C GLU A 350 23.00 11.05 12.00
N GLY A 351 22.69 11.45 13.23
CA GLY A 351 22.47 12.84 13.59
C GLY A 351 21.13 13.43 13.11
N TYR A 352 20.20 12.61 12.66
CA TYR A 352 18.87 13.04 12.25
C TYR A 352 17.80 12.63 13.26
N GLU A 353 17.06 13.61 13.73
CA GLU A 353 15.89 13.40 14.59
C GLU A 353 14.62 13.66 13.75
N PRO A 354 13.90 12.61 13.31
CA PRO A 354 12.69 12.78 12.51
C PRO A 354 11.62 13.57 13.30
N PRO A 355 11.14 14.71 12.80
CA PRO A 355 10.13 15.49 13.51
C PRO A 355 8.86 14.67 13.77
N GLY A 356 8.44 14.61 15.06
CA GLY A 356 7.20 13.97 15.49
C GLY A 356 7.07 12.50 15.11
N ILE A 357 8.17 11.75 15.16
CA ILE A 357 8.21 10.34 14.73
C ILE A 357 7.17 9.47 15.43
N ASP A 358 6.83 9.77 16.68
CA ASP A 358 5.84 9.02 17.46
C ASP A 358 4.41 9.12 16.88
N THR A 359 4.15 10.09 16.00
CA THR A 359 2.87 10.23 15.30
C THR A 359 2.76 9.31 14.09
N PHE A 360 3.89 8.75 13.62
CA PHE A 360 3.93 7.82 12.50
C PHE A 360 3.68 6.39 12.99
N THR A 361 2.43 5.97 12.96
CA THR A 361 2.03 4.61 13.37
C THR A 361 1.66 3.77 12.16
N TYR A 362 1.89 2.46 12.24
CA TYR A 362 1.75 1.55 11.10
C TYR A 362 0.85 0.37 11.44
N ALA A 363 -0.10 0.07 10.57
CA ALA A 363 -0.95 -1.11 10.66
C ALA A 363 -0.16 -2.36 10.27
N PRO A 364 -0.17 -3.42 11.10
CA PRO A 364 0.32 -4.72 10.68
C PRO A 364 -0.73 -5.49 9.90
N TRP A 365 -0.27 -6.31 8.95
CA TRP A 365 -1.13 -7.15 8.10
C TRP A 365 -0.58 -8.57 8.02
N MET A 366 -1.48 -9.53 7.89
CA MET A 366 -1.16 -10.87 7.44
C MET A 366 -1.83 -11.10 6.08
N VAL A 367 -1.05 -11.60 5.12
CA VAL A 367 -1.53 -12.01 3.80
C VAL A 367 -1.18 -13.48 3.62
N ALA A 368 -2.14 -14.28 3.15
CA ALA A 368 -1.88 -15.70 2.89
C ALA A 368 -2.34 -16.09 1.49
N ASN A 369 -1.53 -16.90 0.81
CA ASN A 369 -1.87 -17.50 -0.47
C ASN A 369 -2.23 -18.97 -0.27
N LEU A 370 -3.50 -19.30 -0.54
CA LEU A 370 -4.05 -20.65 -0.43
C LEU A 370 -4.12 -21.28 -1.82
N THR A 371 -3.35 -22.33 -2.06
CA THR A 371 -3.50 -23.13 -3.26
C THR A 371 -4.63 -24.13 -3.05
N VAL A 372 -5.62 -24.09 -3.94
CA VAL A 372 -6.82 -24.94 -3.89
C VAL A 372 -6.93 -25.78 -5.15
N ASP A 373 -7.43 -27.01 -5.02
CA ASP A 373 -7.62 -27.94 -6.14
C ASP A 373 -8.67 -27.43 -7.14
N ARG A 374 -9.62 -26.64 -6.69
CA ARG A 374 -10.64 -25.96 -7.49
C ARG A 374 -11.18 -24.73 -6.76
N LEU A 375 -11.69 -23.78 -7.53
CA LEU A 375 -12.36 -22.60 -6.96
C LEU A 375 -13.66 -23.00 -6.22
N PRO A 376 -14.00 -22.31 -5.12
CA PRO A 376 -15.34 -22.33 -4.57
C PRO A 376 -16.38 -21.91 -5.63
N GLU A 377 -17.56 -22.52 -5.57
CA GLU A 377 -18.64 -22.25 -6.53
C GLU A 377 -19.04 -20.76 -6.53
N GLY A 378 -19.20 -20.20 -7.73
CA GLY A 378 -19.59 -18.80 -7.92
C GLY A 378 -18.56 -17.78 -7.45
N ALA A 379 -17.28 -18.15 -7.25
CA ALA A 379 -16.25 -17.20 -6.81
C ALA A 379 -16.14 -16.02 -7.77
N ALA A 380 -16.19 -14.80 -7.20
CA ALA A 380 -15.85 -13.56 -7.88
C ALA A 380 -14.33 -13.29 -7.80
N TRP A 381 -13.87 -12.19 -8.39
CA TRP A 381 -12.51 -11.74 -8.15
C TRP A 381 -12.29 -11.43 -6.66
N ASP A 382 -13.14 -10.59 -6.05
CA ASP A 382 -13.13 -10.30 -4.63
C ASP A 382 -14.30 -10.99 -3.90
N ASN A 383 -14.03 -11.61 -2.76
CA ASN A 383 -14.98 -12.43 -2.01
C ASN A 383 -14.95 -12.05 -0.54
N VAL A 384 -15.87 -11.19 -0.14
CA VAL A 384 -15.95 -10.59 1.18
C VAL A 384 -16.94 -11.36 2.07
N ILE A 385 -16.65 -11.44 3.37
CA ILE A 385 -17.52 -12.07 4.36
C ILE A 385 -17.93 -11.00 5.36
N TYR A 386 -19.26 -10.79 5.48
CA TYR A 386 -19.83 -9.82 6.42
C TYR A 386 -19.43 -10.16 7.86
N ASP A 387 -19.03 -9.14 8.63
CA ASP A 387 -18.60 -9.24 10.04
C ASP A 387 -17.42 -10.18 10.29
N SER A 388 -16.65 -10.52 9.24
CA SER A 388 -15.38 -11.23 9.36
C SER A 388 -14.28 -10.34 9.94
N LEU A 389 -13.27 -10.99 10.55
CA LEU A 389 -12.03 -10.32 10.95
C LEU A 389 -11.19 -9.90 9.75
N SER A 390 -11.22 -10.71 8.68
CA SER A 390 -10.51 -10.47 7.44
C SER A 390 -11.29 -9.54 6.50
N LEU A 391 -10.65 -9.22 5.38
CA LEU A 391 -11.31 -8.63 4.21
C LEU A 391 -11.84 -9.71 3.25
N GLY A 392 -11.70 -11.00 3.62
CA GLY A 392 -11.97 -12.10 2.73
C GLY A 392 -10.76 -12.47 1.86
N TYR A 393 -11.01 -12.77 0.58
CA TYR A 393 -9.94 -13.17 -0.33
C TYR A 393 -10.21 -12.74 -1.77
N VAL A 394 -9.13 -12.50 -2.53
CA VAL A 394 -9.19 -12.36 -3.98
C VAL A 394 -8.72 -13.62 -4.69
N VAL A 395 -9.26 -13.85 -5.89
CA VAL A 395 -8.90 -14.99 -6.75
C VAL A 395 -7.78 -14.58 -7.69
N ALA A 396 -6.55 -14.98 -7.41
CA ALA A 396 -5.39 -14.62 -8.23
C ALA A 396 -5.50 -15.11 -9.69
N THR A 397 -6.23 -16.20 -9.94
CA THR A 397 -6.43 -16.74 -11.29
C THR A 397 -7.61 -16.14 -12.05
N HIS A 398 -8.30 -15.14 -11.50
CA HIS A 398 -9.52 -14.56 -12.08
C HIS A 398 -9.32 -14.04 -13.52
N GLN A 399 -8.19 -13.38 -13.76
CA GLN A 399 -7.83 -12.82 -15.07
C GLN A 399 -7.18 -13.86 -16.03
N ASN A 400 -6.97 -15.09 -15.58
CA ASN A 400 -6.39 -16.12 -16.44
C ASN A 400 -7.43 -16.65 -17.44
N LEU A 401 -7.09 -16.60 -18.72
CA LEU A 401 -7.91 -17.20 -19.78
C LEU A 401 -7.77 -18.73 -19.74
N ARG A 402 -8.62 -19.39 -18.95
CA ARG A 402 -8.66 -20.85 -18.84
C ARG A 402 -9.87 -21.43 -19.55
N VAL A 403 -9.66 -22.52 -20.29
CA VAL A 403 -10.73 -23.22 -21.01
C VAL A 403 -11.51 -24.19 -20.11
N ALA A 404 -10.91 -24.62 -18.98
CA ALA A 404 -11.51 -25.59 -18.07
C ALA A 404 -11.25 -25.21 -16.60
N PRO A 405 -12.18 -25.56 -15.68
CA PRO A 405 -11.92 -25.45 -14.25
C PRO A 405 -10.66 -26.23 -13.84
N GLY A 406 -9.94 -25.70 -12.86
CA GLY A 406 -8.70 -26.32 -12.36
C GLY A 406 -8.24 -25.68 -11.06
N PRO A 407 -7.03 -26.04 -10.60
CA PRO A 407 -6.43 -25.47 -9.42
C PRO A 407 -6.35 -23.94 -9.48
N SER A 408 -6.42 -23.27 -8.34
CA SER A 408 -6.38 -21.82 -8.22
C SER A 408 -5.58 -21.40 -6.99
N VAL A 409 -5.34 -20.09 -6.87
CA VAL A 409 -4.78 -19.47 -5.67
C VAL A 409 -5.75 -18.41 -5.16
N LEU A 410 -6.09 -18.51 -3.87
CA LEU A 410 -6.87 -17.51 -3.14
C LEU A 410 -5.92 -16.70 -2.28
N THR A 411 -5.89 -15.39 -2.45
CA THR A 411 -5.09 -14.49 -1.62
C THR A 411 -5.96 -13.89 -0.53
N TYR A 412 -5.74 -14.32 0.69
CA TYR A 412 -6.49 -13.92 1.89
C TYR A 412 -5.83 -12.73 2.57
N TYR A 413 -6.64 -11.76 3.01
CA TYR A 413 -6.17 -10.51 3.59
C TYR A 413 -6.71 -10.29 5.00
N LEU A 414 -5.81 -10.16 5.98
CA LEU A 414 -6.17 -9.85 7.37
C LEU A 414 -5.43 -8.60 7.87
N PRO A 415 -6.06 -7.41 7.81
CA PRO A 415 -5.56 -6.24 8.52
C PRO A 415 -5.76 -6.41 10.02
N LEU A 416 -4.71 -6.20 10.81
CA LEU A 416 -4.81 -6.21 12.27
C LEU A 416 -5.16 -4.79 12.75
N ALA A 417 -6.36 -4.34 12.40
CA ALA A 417 -6.87 -2.99 12.59
C ALA A 417 -7.31 -2.72 14.03
N VAL A 418 -6.40 -2.89 15.00
CA VAL A 418 -6.66 -2.60 16.42
C VAL A 418 -6.12 -1.22 16.82
N PRO A 419 -6.62 -0.60 17.90
CA PRO A 419 -6.17 0.72 18.35
C PRO A 419 -4.66 0.80 18.60
N ASN A 420 -4.07 -0.23 19.22
CA ASN A 420 -2.62 -0.30 19.45
C ASN A 420 -1.94 -1.28 18.47
N PRO A 421 -1.27 -0.78 17.42
CA PRO A 421 -0.63 -1.62 16.42
C PRO A 421 0.61 -2.38 16.95
N GLU A 422 1.19 -1.95 18.06
CA GLU A 422 2.32 -2.63 18.70
C GLU A 422 1.90 -3.98 19.30
N ILE A 423 0.79 -3.98 20.01
CA ILE A 423 0.16 -5.20 20.54
C ILE A 423 -0.17 -6.17 19.40
N ALA A 424 -0.73 -5.66 18.31
CA ALA A 424 -1.05 -6.46 17.14
C ALA A 424 0.21 -7.09 16.50
N ARG A 425 1.31 -6.34 16.40
CA ARG A 425 2.60 -6.87 15.87
C ARG A 425 3.17 -7.98 16.75
N HIS A 426 3.17 -7.81 18.07
CA HIS A 426 3.63 -8.87 18.99
C HIS A 426 2.75 -10.10 18.86
N TRP A 427 1.43 -9.93 18.93
CA TRP A 427 0.49 -11.02 18.73
C TRP A 427 0.72 -11.76 17.41
N MET A 428 0.92 -11.04 16.31
CA MET A 428 1.16 -11.60 14.98
C MET A 428 2.45 -12.44 14.94
N LEU A 429 3.55 -11.95 15.52
CA LEU A 429 4.86 -12.59 15.47
C LEU A 429 4.97 -13.83 16.40
N GLU A 430 4.09 -13.95 17.39
CA GLU A 430 4.03 -15.10 18.30
C GLU A 430 3.29 -16.30 17.70
N ARG A 431 2.57 -16.12 16.60
CA ARG A 431 1.78 -17.17 15.97
C ARG A 431 2.66 -18.08 15.12
N SER A 432 2.48 -19.39 15.31
CA SER A 432 3.05 -20.41 14.43
C SER A 432 2.30 -20.46 13.10
N TRP A 433 2.89 -21.11 12.10
CA TRP A 433 2.20 -21.37 10.83
C TRP A 433 0.88 -22.12 11.03
N LYS A 434 0.85 -23.10 11.96
CA LYS A 434 -0.38 -23.87 12.25
C LYS A 434 -1.48 -23.00 12.86
N ASP A 435 -1.12 -22.03 13.71
CA ASP A 435 -2.09 -21.08 14.27
C ASP A 435 -2.71 -20.25 13.14
N TRP A 436 -1.90 -19.79 12.18
CA TRP A 436 -2.39 -19.04 11.02
C TRP A 436 -3.31 -19.87 10.14
N VAL A 437 -2.97 -21.14 9.86
CA VAL A 437 -3.84 -22.05 9.11
C VAL A 437 -5.20 -22.18 9.80
N SER A 438 -5.21 -22.38 11.12
CA SER A 438 -6.45 -22.50 11.91
C SER A 438 -7.28 -21.22 11.86
N ILE A 439 -6.67 -20.04 11.99
CA ILE A 439 -7.33 -18.74 11.90
C ILE A 439 -7.97 -18.56 10.53
N ILE A 440 -7.21 -18.77 9.45
CA ILE A 440 -7.66 -18.56 8.08
C ILE A 440 -8.84 -19.48 7.73
N LEU A 441 -8.68 -20.78 7.98
CA LEU A 441 -9.72 -21.75 7.65
C LEU A 441 -10.96 -21.58 8.53
N GLY A 442 -10.78 -21.22 9.81
CA GLY A 442 -11.87 -20.91 10.72
C GLY A 442 -12.68 -19.69 10.30
N ASP A 443 -12.01 -18.64 9.82
CA ASP A 443 -12.65 -17.41 9.34
C ASP A 443 -13.42 -17.63 8.03
N LEU A 444 -12.90 -18.46 7.13
CA LEU A 444 -13.56 -18.78 5.84
C LEU A 444 -14.65 -19.85 5.94
N ALA A 445 -14.66 -20.69 6.98
CA ALA A 445 -15.58 -21.83 7.12
C ALA A 445 -17.08 -21.48 7.07
N PRO A 446 -17.57 -20.35 7.63
CA PRO A 446 -18.98 -20.00 7.55
C PRO A 446 -19.48 -19.83 6.11
N ALA A 447 -18.62 -19.31 5.23
CA ALA A 447 -18.95 -19.05 3.84
C ALA A 447 -18.58 -20.21 2.90
N HIS A 448 -17.70 -21.11 3.33
CA HIS A 448 -17.14 -22.19 2.52
C HIS A 448 -17.02 -23.51 3.30
N VAL A 449 -18.12 -24.20 3.46
CA VAL A 449 -18.14 -25.51 4.13
C VAL A 449 -17.26 -26.50 3.37
N GLY A 450 -16.28 -27.10 4.06
CA GLY A 450 -15.38 -28.10 3.51
C GLY A 450 -14.21 -27.55 2.69
N LEU A 451 -13.94 -26.23 2.77
CA LEU A 451 -12.80 -25.59 2.07
C LEU A 451 -11.48 -26.26 2.43
N GLU A 452 -11.30 -26.67 3.68
CA GLU A 452 -10.10 -27.36 4.15
C GLU A 452 -9.76 -28.63 3.35
N SER A 453 -10.79 -29.24 2.77
CA SER A 453 -10.62 -30.42 1.91
C SER A 453 -10.09 -30.10 0.51
N LEU A 454 -10.15 -28.86 0.08
CA LEU A 454 -9.69 -28.38 -1.22
C LEU A 454 -8.31 -27.71 -1.16
N VAL A 455 -7.86 -27.32 0.03
CA VAL A 455 -6.60 -26.61 0.22
C VAL A 455 -5.44 -27.62 0.27
N SER A 456 -4.43 -27.40 -0.57
CA SER A 456 -3.20 -28.20 -0.61
C SER A 456 -2.00 -27.48 0.00
N GLN A 457 -1.96 -26.13 -0.06
CA GLN A 457 -0.85 -25.32 0.45
C GLN A 457 -1.36 -23.98 0.99
N ILE A 458 -0.75 -23.51 2.08
CA ILE A 458 -0.96 -22.15 2.62
C ILE A 458 0.39 -21.54 2.93
N ASP A 459 0.77 -20.50 2.21
CA ASP A 459 1.95 -19.70 2.53
C ASP A 459 1.52 -18.36 3.11
N VAL A 460 2.21 -17.92 4.16
CA VAL A 460 1.84 -16.76 4.98
C VAL A 460 2.94 -15.70 4.94
N MET A 461 2.56 -14.46 4.65
CA MET A 461 3.42 -13.28 4.73
C MET A 461 2.99 -12.39 5.90
N LEU A 462 3.93 -12.00 6.74
CA LEU A 462 3.68 -11.14 7.90
C LEU A 462 4.28 -9.74 7.68
N TRP A 463 3.44 -8.74 7.55
CA TRP A 463 3.83 -7.35 7.36
C TRP A 463 3.69 -6.57 8.67
N GLY A 464 4.77 -6.41 9.43
CA GLY A 464 4.72 -5.73 10.74
C GLY A 464 4.42 -4.23 10.65
N HIS A 465 4.80 -3.58 9.55
CA HIS A 465 4.63 -2.15 9.31
C HIS A 465 4.13 -1.94 7.87
N ALA A 466 2.99 -2.57 7.55
CA ALA A 466 2.48 -2.60 6.18
C ALA A 466 2.04 -1.22 5.68
N MET A 467 1.25 -0.50 6.47
CA MET A 467 0.61 0.73 6.02
C MET A 467 0.68 1.81 7.10
N ILE A 468 1.07 3.03 6.70
CA ILE A 468 0.94 4.22 7.56
C ILE A 468 -0.54 4.43 7.89
N ARG A 469 -0.83 4.75 9.16
CA ARG A 469 -2.21 4.92 9.65
C ARG A 469 -2.61 6.40 9.60
N PRO A 470 -3.64 6.76 8.83
CA PRO A 470 -4.17 8.12 8.81
C PRO A 470 -5.09 8.35 10.02
N VAL A 471 -4.52 8.37 11.22
CA VAL A 471 -5.25 8.64 12.46
C VAL A 471 -5.64 10.11 12.59
N PRO A 472 -6.64 10.46 13.42
CA PRO A 472 -7.05 11.86 13.62
C PRO A 472 -5.87 12.80 13.96
N GLY A 473 -5.78 13.93 13.25
CA GLY A 473 -4.76 14.95 13.41
C GLY A 473 -3.43 14.66 12.69
N PHE A 474 -3.26 13.53 12.07
CA PHE A 474 -2.00 13.15 11.44
C PHE A 474 -1.82 13.74 10.03
N LEU A 475 -2.84 13.63 9.16
CA LEU A 475 -2.70 13.97 7.74
C LEU A 475 -2.37 15.44 7.49
N TRP A 476 -2.98 16.34 8.23
CA TRP A 476 -2.75 17.78 8.14
C TRP A 476 -1.86 18.32 9.26
N GLY A 477 -1.36 17.43 10.14
CA GLY A 477 -0.43 17.73 11.22
C GLY A 477 0.94 18.21 10.71
N GLU A 478 1.60 19.06 11.49
CA GLU A 478 2.94 19.58 11.18
C GLU A 478 3.99 18.48 11.02
N PRO A 479 4.04 17.42 11.87
CA PRO A 479 5.03 16.35 11.72
C PRO A 479 5.01 15.70 10.34
N ARG A 480 3.81 15.32 9.84
CA ARG A 480 3.66 14.72 8.51
C ARG A 480 4.06 15.71 7.42
N ARG A 481 3.65 16.98 7.50
CA ARG A 481 3.99 18.00 6.49
C ARG A 481 5.50 18.23 6.40
N ARG A 482 6.20 18.24 7.53
CA ARG A 482 7.66 18.39 7.59
C ARG A 482 8.43 17.12 7.27
N ALA A 483 7.79 15.96 7.25
CA ALA A 483 8.46 14.70 6.98
C ALA A 483 9.10 14.61 5.58
N ALA A 484 8.63 15.44 4.64
CA ALA A 484 9.18 15.54 3.29
C ALA A 484 10.36 16.55 3.18
N ASP A 485 10.65 17.33 4.23
CA ASP A 485 11.77 18.27 4.25
C ASP A 485 13.08 17.49 4.13
N ALA A 486 13.97 17.93 3.24
CA ALA A 486 15.25 17.29 3.03
C ALA A 486 16.17 17.44 4.26
N PHE A 487 17.01 16.43 4.49
CA PHE A 487 18.09 16.47 5.46
C PHE A 487 19.44 16.61 4.72
N GLY A 488 19.87 17.83 4.49
CA GLY A 488 21.02 18.11 3.64
C GLY A 488 20.85 17.48 2.26
N PRO A 489 21.77 16.61 1.82
CA PRO A 489 21.70 15.93 0.52
C PRO A 489 20.78 14.70 0.52
N VAL A 490 20.04 14.42 1.59
CA VAL A 490 19.09 13.30 1.70
C VAL A 490 17.68 13.80 1.43
N ARG A 491 17.02 13.29 0.39
CA ARG A 491 15.61 13.53 0.06
C ARG A 491 14.76 12.35 0.44
N PHE A 492 13.60 12.59 1.05
CA PHE A 492 12.67 11.54 1.47
C PHE A 492 11.64 11.25 0.39
N ALA A 493 11.41 9.96 0.10
CA ALA A 493 10.49 9.48 -0.92
C ALA A 493 9.75 8.24 -0.42
N HIS A 494 8.62 8.43 0.26
CA HIS A 494 7.77 7.33 0.73
C HIS A 494 6.33 7.81 0.87
N SER A 495 5.34 6.91 0.76
CA SER A 495 3.93 7.24 0.99
C SER A 495 3.65 7.81 2.38
N ASP A 496 4.50 7.53 3.37
CA ASP A 496 4.45 8.16 4.70
C ASP A 496 4.44 9.69 4.65
N MET A 497 5.13 10.29 3.66
CA MET A 497 5.15 11.73 3.44
C MET A 497 3.78 12.29 3.03
N SER A 498 2.90 11.43 2.53
CA SER A 498 1.49 11.74 2.25
C SER A 498 0.57 11.33 3.40
N GLY A 499 0.97 10.33 4.19
CA GLY A 499 0.16 9.76 5.27
C GLY A 499 -0.88 8.74 4.80
N LEU A 500 -0.83 8.35 3.54
CA LEU A 500 -1.73 7.38 2.90
C LEU A 500 -0.89 6.32 2.16
N SER A 501 -1.10 5.04 2.47
CA SER A 501 -0.32 3.93 1.89
C SER A 501 -0.88 3.48 0.54
N LEU A 502 -1.05 4.41 -0.39
CA LEU A 502 -1.57 4.16 -1.72
C LEU A 502 -0.43 4.13 -2.76
N PHE A 503 -0.65 3.38 -3.84
CA PHE A 503 0.33 3.27 -4.94
C PHE A 503 0.66 4.65 -5.53
N GLU A 504 -0.37 5.44 -5.82
CA GLU A 504 -0.27 6.76 -6.42
C GLU A 504 0.52 7.73 -5.54
N GLU A 505 0.35 7.63 -4.22
CA GLU A 505 1.11 8.44 -3.25
C GLU A 505 2.59 8.05 -3.23
N ALA A 506 2.88 6.76 -3.19
CA ALA A 506 4.25 6.26 -3.21
C ALA A 506 4.97 6.67 -4.50
N GLN A 507 4.31 6.51 -5.65
CA GLN A 507 4.86 6.92 -6.94
C GLN A 507 5.07 8.43 -7.02
N TYR A 508 4.07 9.22 -6.61
CA TYR A 508 4.17 10.68 -6.57
C TYR A 508 5.39 11.14 -5.76
N ARG A 509 5.60 10.57 -4.57
CA ARG A 509 6.74 10.93 -3.71
C ARG A 509 8.07 10.50 -4.31
N GLY A 510 8.14 9.35 -4.94
CA GLY A 510 9.32 8.87 -5.66
C GLY A 510 9.69 9.77 -6.82
N VAL A 511 8.74 10.04 -7.70
CA VAL A 511 8.92 10.92 -8.86
C VAL A 511 9.31 12.33 -8.43
N ARG A 512 8.65 12.88 -7.41
CA ARG A 512 8.96 14.21 -6.87
C ARG A 512 10.40 14.30 -6.35
N ALA A 513 10.84 13.32 -5.57
CA ALA A 513 12.21 13.30 -5.06
C ALA A 513 13.25 13.23 -6.18
N ALA A 514 12.97 12.46 -7.24
CA ALA A 514 13.82 12.40 -8.42
C ALA A 514 13.85 13.72 -9.21
N GLU A 515 12.70 14.36 -9.42
CA GLU A 515 12.62 15.66 -10.10
C GLU A 515 13.29 16.78 -9.29
N ASP A 516 13.11 16.80 -7.96
CA ASP A 516 13.78 17.75 -7.07
C ASP A 516 15.32 17.56 -7.10
N LEU A 517 15.80 16.31 -7.12
CA LEU A 517 17.21 15.99 -7.28
C LEU A 517 17.75 16.48 -8.63
N MET A 518 17.07 16.15 -9.72
CA MET A 518 17.49 16.58 -11.07
C MET A 518 17.52 18.11 -11.19
N ARG A 519 16.53 18.80 -10.63
CA ARG A 519 16.48 20.26 -10.60
C ARG A 519 17.65 20.87 -9.83
N HIS A 520 17.94 20.33 -8.64
CA HIS A 520 19.10 20.74 -7.85
C HIS A 520 20.42 20.56 -8.58
N ARG A 521 20.55 19.52 -9.39
CA ARG A 521 21.75 19.23 -10.20
C ARG A 521 21.78 19.94 -11.55
N GLY A 522 20.77 20.74 -11.90
CA GLY A 522 20.68 21.38 -13.20
C GLY A 522 20.45 20.42 -14.37
N HIS A 523 19.98 19.19 -14.10
CA HIS A 523 19.65 18.20 -15.12
C HIS A 523 18.28 18.50 -15.73
N ALA A 524 18.27 18.75 -17.05
CA ALA A 524 17.01 19.05 -17.76
C ALA A 524 16.09 17.81 -17.83
N HIS A 525 14.84 17.98 -17.47
CA HIS A 525 13.83 16.94 -17.53
C HIS A 525 12.44 17.53 -17.78
N ARG A 526 11.54 16.71 -18.34
CA ARG A 526 10.11 17.01 -18.37
C ARG A 526 9.47 16.49 -17.08
N SER A 527 8.65 17.29 -16.41
CA SER A 527 7.92 16.83 -15.22
C SER A 527 6.86 15.78 -15.60
N SER A 528 6.76 14.74 -14.77
CA SER A 528 5.65 13.77 -14.77
C SER A 528 4.55 14.16 -13.77
N LEU A 529 4.78 15.23 -12.99
CA LEU A 529 3.87 15.76 -11.97
C LEU A 529 3.21 17.08 -12.43
N GLY A 530 2.98 17.24 -13.71
CA GLY A 530 2.35 18.43 -14.27
C GLY A 530 0.88 18.55 -13.88
N PRO A 531 0.26 19.74 -14.04
CA PRO A 531 -1.19 19.84 -13.95
C PRO A 531 -1.81 18.89 -15.00
N ALA A 532 -2.89 18.20 -14.61
CA ALA A 532 -3.66 17.42 -15.56
C ALA A 532 -4.03 18.31 -16.76
N LYS A 533 -3.77 17.84 -17.98
CA LYS A 533 -4.18 18.59 -19.18
C LYS A 533 -5.70 18.67 -19.17
N GLY A 534 -6.26 19.86 -19.01
CA GLY A 534 -7.69 20.09 -19.07
C GLY A 534 -8.35 20.68 -17.81
N VAL A 535 -7.59 21.20 -16.83
CA VAL A 535 -8.13 22.03 -15.75
C VAL A 535 -7.78 23.50 -15.97
#